data_3486394b151304979f44ea200c79792b
#
_entry.id   3486394b151304979f44ea200c79792b
#
_cell.length_a   1.000
_cell.length_b   1.000
_cell.length_c   1.000
_cell.angle_alpha   90.00
_cell.angle_beta   90.00
_cell.angle_gamma   90.00
#
_symmetry.space_group_name_H-M   'P 1'
#
loop_
_entity.id
_entity.type
_entity.pdbx_description
1 polymer ?
#
loop_
_entity_poly.entity_id
_entity_poly.type
_entity_poly.pdbx_seq_one_letter_code
_entity_poly.pdbx_strand_id
1 'polypeptide(L)'
;MDPTCGPALVLHPNLRALISQAAVEDMMGNPTGLPHAWNLEDVTSDLAKGIRASATPARADRLFPSDPYLFGHPGSEFGLMHGAAGIMAALAVTGYGVDANHVTWMKDRLATRPTLLPGLANGIEGIALGLSLCGQNDMAASLLHQSGILTITTNGSTDLTLGTGMAGRACALQSLSQRLSSKSLAHAAYTLWEQLAVAVRNTDVALPNGLFSGWEG
;
A
#
# COMPACT_ATOMS: atom_id res chain seq x y z
N MET A 1 -19.19 32.88 3.48
CA MET A 1 -18.88 31.49 3.75
C MET A 1 -17.43 31.44 4.19
N ASP A 2 -17.19 31.14 5.44
CA ASP A 2 -15.87 31.13 6.06
C ASP A 2 -15.14 29.82 5.74
N PRO A 3 -13.97 29.82 5.10
CA PRO A 3 -13.27 28.58 4.66
C PRO A 3 -12.40 27.94 5.73
N THR A 4 -12.54 28.25 7.01
CA THR A 4 -11.56 27.87 8.05
C THR A 4 -11.97 26.73 8.97
N CYS A 5 -13.00 25.94 8.69
CA CYS A 5 -13.36 24.83 9.57
C CYS A 5 -13.31 23.48 8.83
N GLY A 6 -12.10 23.00 8.59
CA GLY A 6 -11.87 21.58 8.40
C GLY A 6 -12.09 20.83 9.73
N PRO A 7 -12.57 19.57 9.72
CA PRO A 7 -12.77 18.82 10.95
C PRO A 7 -11.45 18.72 11.71
N ALA A 8 -11.42 19.24 12.93
CA ALA A 8 -10.26 19.12 13.80
C ALA A 8 -9.89 17.63 13.96
N LEU A 9 -8.66 17.29 13.63
CA LEU A 9 -8.13 15.94 13.80
C LEU A 9 -8.15 15.62 15.30
N VAL A 10 -9.13 14.83 15.73
CA VAL A 10 -9.21 14.34 17.11
C VAL A 10 -8.21 13.20 17.23
N LEU A 11 -6.95 13.53 17.53
CA LEU A 11 -5.94 12.56 17.89
C LEU A 11 -6.40 11.81 19.14
N HIS A 12 -6.30 10.47 19.10
CA HIS A 12 -6.58 9.62 20.26
C HIS A 12 -5.77 10.14 21.48
N PRO A 13 -6.36 10.26 22.68
CA PRO A 13 -5.70 10.87 23.84
C PRO A 13 -4.32 10.29 24.15
N ASN A 14 -4.14 8.98 23.97
CA ASN A 14 -2.86 8.30 24.19
C ASN A 14 -1.80 8.68 23.15
N LEU A 15 -2.20 8.91 21.89
CA LEU A 15 -1.27 9.36 20.84
C LEU A 15 -0.87 10.81 21.05
N ARG A 16 -1.80 11.64 21.53
CA ARG A 16 -1.53 13.03 21.91
C ARG A 16 -0.59 13.12 23.10
N ALA A 17 -0.75 12.24 24.11
CA ALA A 17 0.14 12.16 25.26
C ALA A 17 1.55 11.70 24.84
N LEU A 18 1.67 10.68 23.98
CA LEU A 18 2.96 10.19 23.49
C LEU A 18 3.69 11.24 22.63
N ILE A 19 2.98 11.93 21.73
CA ILE A 19 3.57 13.01 20.92
C ILE A 19 3.95 14.21 21.79
N SER A 20 3.11 14.58 22.76
CA SER A 20 3.39 15.71 23.65
C SER A 20 4.56 15.41 24.59
N GLN A 21 4.64 14.19 25.14
CA GLN A 21 5.68 13.82 26.09
C GLN A 21 7.03 13.67 25.39
N ALA A 22 7.11 12.94 24.29
CA ALA A 22 8.34 12.78 23.52
C ALA A 22 8.83 14.09 22.88
N ALA A 23 7.93 14.88 22.31
CA ALA A 23 8.31 16.13 21.63
C ALA A 23 8.64 17.27 22.60
N VAL A 24 7.98 17.35 23.77
CA VAL A 24 8.22 18.43 24.74
C VAL A 24 9.43 18.14 25.60
N GLU A 25 9.66 16.90 26.02
CA GLU A 25 10.86 16.53 26.77
C GLU A 25 12.13 16.68 25.91
N ASP A 26 12.07 16.32 24.63
CA ASP A 26 13.20 16.45 23.70
C ASP A 26 13.46 17.91 23.27
N MET A 27 12.40 18.70 23.07
CA MET A 27 12.54 20.12 22.69
C MET A 27 12.97 21.03 23.85
N MET A 28 12.64 20.70 25.09
CA MET A 28 12.95 21.51 26.28
C MET A 28 14.23 21.07 27.00
N GLY A 29 14.75 19.88 26.70
CA GLY A 29 15.83 19.29 27.49
C GLY A 29 17.26 19.58 27.00
N ASN A 30 17.52 19.79 25.74
CA ASN A 30 18.84 20.15 25.24
C ASN A 30 18.86 20.50 23.72
N PRO A 31 18.91 21.77 23.33
CA PRO A 31 19.00 22.17 21.94
C PRO A 31 20.34 21.83 21.25
N THR A 32 21.30 21.27 21.98
CA THR A 32 22.62 20.88 21.45
C THR A 32 22.85 19.38 21.41
N GLY A 33 21.91 18.58 21.86
CA GLY A 33 22.06 17.13 21.95
C GLY A 33 21.21 16.35 20.96
N LEU A 34 21.48 16.49 19.67
CA LEU A 34 21.16 15.37 18.78
C LEU A 34 21.98 14.17 19.30
N PRO A 35 21.34 13.00 19.53
CA PRO A 35 22.07 11.82 19.99
C PRO A 35 23.24 11.56 19.06
N HIS A 36 24.42 11.39 19.59
CA HIS A 36 25.69 11.38 18.87
C HIS A 36 25.91 10.20 17.92
N ALA A 37 24.96 9.28 17.81
CA ALA A 37 24.86 8.30 16.75
C ALA A 37 23.47 7.65 16.85
N TRP A 38 22.60 7.95 15.92
CA TRP A 38 21.41 7.14 15.69
C TRP A 38 21.87 5.76 15.25
N ASN A 39 21.67 4.75 16.08
CA ASN A 39 21.79 3.38 15.60
C ASN A 39 20.57 3.09 14.74
N LEU A 40 20.79 2.89 13.44
CA LEU A 40 19.70 2.63 12.50
C LEU A 40 18.86 1.40 12.90
N GLU A 41 19.48 0.41 13.53
CA GLU A 41 18.81 -0.79 14.01
C GLU A 41 17.83 -0.47 15.13
N ASP A 42 18.24 0.37 16.09
CA ASP A 42 17.36 0.79 17.20
C ASP A 42 16.16 1.59 16.67
N VAL A 43 16.43 2.56 15.77
CA VAL A 43 15.37 3.38 15.16
C VAL A 43 14.38 2.53 14.38
N THR A 44 14.85 1.61 13.55
CA THR A 44 13.97 0.74 12.77
C THR A 44 13.20 -0.23 13.65
N SER A 45 13.82 -0.73 14.73
CA SER A 45 13.14 -1.56 15.74
C SER A 45 12.02 -0.80 16.43
N ASP A 46 12.26 0.43 16.83
CA ASP A 46 11.26 1.25 17.53
C ASP A 46 10.13 1.68 16.61
N LEU A 47 10.45 2.00 15.34
CA LEU A 47 9.42 2.21 14.31
C LEU A 47 8.55 0.97 14.10
N ALA A 48 9.14 -0.21 13.99
CA ALA A 48 8.40 -1.46 13.85
C ALA A 48 7.48 -1.74 15.05
N LYS A 49 7.96 -1.49 16.27
CA LYS A 49 7.15 -1.57 17.51
C LYS A 49 5.98 -0.58 17.48
N GLY A 50 6.25 0.69 17.11
CA GLY A 50 5.23 1.72 16.99
C GLY A 50 4.15 1.39 15.96
N ILE A 51 4.55 0.89 14.79
CA ILE A 51 3.64 0.42 13.74
C ILE A 51 2.73 -0.69 14.27
N ARG A 52 3.30 -1.71 14.92
CA ARG A 52 2.50 -2.80 15.50
C ARG A 52 1.55 -2.33 16.58
N ALA A 53 2.01 -1.43 17.47
CA ALA A 53 1.18 -0.86 18.51
C ALA A 53 0.02 0.00 17.98
N SER A 54 0.15 0.54 16.77
CA SER A 54 -0.91 1.32 16.11
C SER A 54 -1.98 0.47 15.45
N ALA A 55 -1.76 -0.85 15.30
CA ALA A 55 -2.73 -1.74 14.66
C ALA A 55 -4.02 -1.84 15.46
N THR A 56 -5.14 -1.87 14.74
CA THR A 56 -6.50 -1.93 15.31
C THR A 56 -7.29 -3.09 14.70
N PRO A 57 -6.94 -4.36 14.98
CA PRO A 57 -7.55 -5.52 14.34
C PRO A 57 -9.05 -5.70 14.67
N ALA A 58 -9.53 -5.05 15.73
CA ALA A 58 -10.96 -5.03 16.06
C ALA A 58 -11.80 -4.12 15.13
N ARG A 59 -11.16 -3.23 14.37
CA ARG A 59 -11.85 -2.34 13.43
C ARG A 59 -12.16 -3.06 12.13
N ALA A 60 -13.32 -2.73 11.56
CA ALA A 60 -13.75 -3.30 10.28
C ALA A 60 -13.26 -2.51 9.06
N ASP A 61 -12.99 -1.22 9.25
CA ASP A 61 -12.68 -0.29 8.17
C ASP A 61 -11.20 -0.24 7.80
N ARG A 62 -10.30 -0.45 8.78
CA ARG A 62 -8.85 -0.43 8.53
C ARG A 62 -8.07 -1.08 9.65
N LEU A 63 -6.92 -1.64 9.31
CA LEU A 63 -6.00 -2.27 10.28
C LEU A 63 -5.05 -1.26 10.91
N PHE A 64 -4.50 -0.36 10.12
CA PHE A 64 -3.53 0.65 10.56
C PHE A 64 -4.08 2.06 10.34
N PRO A 65 -3.61 3.07 11.09
CA PRO A 65 -3.90 4.46 10.82
C PRO A 65 -3.54 4.84 9.38
N SER A 66 -4.32 5.72 8.80
CA SER A 66 -4.14 6.19 7.43
C SER A 66 -4.61 7.63 7.31
N ASP A 67 -4.25 8.31 6.23
CA ASP A 67 -4.72 9.64 5.93
C ASP A 67 -6.26 9.64 5.81
N PRO A 68 -6.98 10.54 6.50
CA PRO A 68 -8.43 10.66 6.40
C PRO A 68 -8.93 10.86 4.96
N TYR A 69 -8.15 11.48 4.11
CA TYR A 69 -8.46 11.65 2.69
C TYR A 69 -8.69 10.31 1.98
N LEU A 70 -7.97 9.29 2.39
CA LEU A 70 -8.05 7.95 1.78
C LEU A 70 -9.28 7.15 2.24
N PHE A 71 -10.05 7.63 3.22
CA PHE A 71 -11.18 6.87 3.78
C PHE A 71 -12.31 6.61 2.77
N GLY A 72 -12.45 7.47 1.77
CA GLY A 72 -13.42 7.31 0.69
C GLY A 72 -12.92 6.53 -0.53
N HIS A 73 -11.64 6.14 -0.56
CA HIS A 73 -11.05 5.49 -1.73
C HIS A 73 -11.11 3.96 -1.59
N PRO A 74 -11.88 3.28 -2.45
CA PRO A 74 -12.02 1.82 -2.38
C PRO A 74 -10.67 1.11 -2.47
N GLY A 75 -10.43 0.16 -1.56
CA GLY A 75 -9.21 -0.64 -1.52
C GLY A 75 -8.02 0.02 -0.82
N SER A 76 -8.10 1.31 -0.48
CA SER A 76 -7.00 2.01 0.20
C SER A 76 -6.63 1.39 1.55
N GLU A 77 -7.59 0.82 2.25
CA GLU A 77 -7.40 0.12 3.52
C GLU A 77 -6.57 -1.17 3.40
N PHE A 78 -6.57 -1.78 2.21
CA PHE A 78 -5.81 -3.01 1.91
C PHE A 78 -4.52 -2.75 1.15
N GLY A 79 -4.44 -1.61 0.44
CA GLY A 79 -3.47 -1.31 -0.60
C GLY A 79 -2.00 -1.50 -0.22
N LEU A 80 -1.17 -1.62 -1.26
CA LEU A 80 0.27 -1.69 -1.10
C LEU A 80 0.86 -0.35 -0.68
N MET A 81 0.31 0.75 -1.18
CA MET A 81 0.89 2.08 -0.94
C MET A 81 0.44 2.69 0.39
N HIS A 82 -0.84 2.56 0.73
CA HIS A 82 -1.43 3.28 1.86
C HIS A 82 -2.15 2.37 2.85
N GLY A 83 -2.21 1.07 2.58
CA GLY A 83 -3.02 0.13 3.34
C GLY A 83 -2.23 -0.96 4.05
N ALA A 84 -2.97 -1.93 4.55
CA ALA A 84 -2.44 -3.00 5.39
C ALA A 84 -1.40 -3.86 4.66
N ALA A 85 -1.59 -4.16 3.36
CA ALA A 85 -0.65 -4.99 2.61
C ALA A 85 0.75 -4.36 2.53
N GLY A 86 0.84 -3.04 2.33
CA GLY A 86 2.13 -2.35 2.28
C GLY A 86 2.84 -2.31 3.62
N ILE A 87 2.11 -2.01 4.69
CA ILE A 87 2.67 -1.98 6.05
C ILE A 87 3.16 -3.37 6.46
N MET A 88 2.35 -4.41 6.23
CA MET A 88 2.73 -5.79 6.50
C MET A 88 3.96 -6.21 5.67
N ALA A 89 3.98 -5.86 4.38
CA ALA A 89 5.12 -6.13 3.51
C ALA A 89 6.40 -5.43 4.01
N ALA A 90 6.31 -4.16 4.43
CA ALA A 90 7.44 -3.43 4.99
C ALA A 90 8.00 -4.12 6.24
N LEU A 91 7.13 -4.52 7.17
CA LEU A 91 7.54 -5.27 8.37
C LEU A 91 8.19 -6.62 8.02
N ALA A 92 7.66 -7.32 7.01
CA ALA A 92 8.20 -8.61 6.57
C ALA A 92 9.58 -8.48 5.93
N VAL A 93 9.75 -7.55 4.97
CA VAL A 93 11.01 -7.42 4.23
C VAL A 93 12.14 -6.81 5.07
N THR A 94 11.79 -6.07 6.11
CA THR A 94 12.75 -5.54 7.09
C THR A 94 13.09 -6.54 8.20
N GLY A 95 12.53 -7.74 8.17
CA GLY A 95 12.85 -8.81 9.12
C GLY A 95 12.06 -8.78 10.43
N TYR A 96 11.17 -7.80 10.61
CA TYR A 96 10.36 -7.71 11.85
C TYR A 96 9.18 -8.68 11.86
N GLY A 97 8.87 -9.31 10.73
CA GLY A 97 7.78 -10.28 10.61
C GLY A 97 6.39 -9.65 10.65
N VAL A 98 5.36 -10.47 10.46
CA VAL A 98 3.96 -10.06 10.43
C VAL A 98 3.17 -10.81 11.48
N ASP A 99 2.34 -10.11 12.25
CA ASP A 99 1.51 -10.72 13.28
C ASP A 99 0.36 -11.52 12.66
N ALA A 100 0.07 -12.69 13.24
CA ALA A 100 -1.01 -13.57 12.77
C ALA A 100 -2.38 -12.87 12.74
N ASN A 101 -2.63 -11.97 13.69
CA ASN A 101 -3.87 -11.19 13.75
C ASN A 101 -4.01 -10.23 12.54
N HIS A 102 -2.91 -9.69 12.03
CA HIS A 102 -2.92 -8.85 10.83
C HIS A 102 -3.27 -9.68 9.59
N VAL A 103 -2.69 -10.87 9.48
CA VAL A 103 -3.01 -11.82 8.39
C VAL A 103 -4.48 -12.24 8.45
N THR A 104 -4.97 -12.55 9.65
CA THR A 104 -6.39 -12.91 9.86
C THR A 104 -7.29 -11.76 9.46
N TRP A 105 -6.98 -10.54 9.89
CA TRP A 105 -7.74 -9.35 9.51
C TRP A 105 -7.82 -9.19 7.98
N MET A 106 -6.68 -9.29 7.29
CA MET A 106 -6.63 -9.20 5.82
C MET A 106 -7.51 -10.28 5.17
N LYS A 107 -7.38 -11.53 5.61
CA LYS A 107 -8.16 -12.66 5.09
C LYS A 107 -9.67 -12.43 5.23
N ASP A 108 -10.11 -12.06 6.43
CA ASP A 108 -11.53 -11.90 6.74
C ASP A 108 -12.14 -10.72 5.98
N ARG A 109 -11.39 -9.62 5.85
CA ARG A 109 -11.87 -8.41 5.18
C ARG A 109 -11.86 -8.56 3.66
N LEU A 110 -10.85 -9.17 3.07
CA LEU A 110 -10.85 -9.45 1.63
C LEU A 110 -11.98 -10.40 1.22
N ALA A 111 -12.33 -11.37 2.07
CA ALA A 111 -13.44 -12.29 1.80
C ALA A 111 -14.82 -11.58 1.76
N THR A 112 -14.97 -10.44 2.43
CA THR A 112 -16.25 -9.70 2.51
C THR A 112 -16.33 -8.52 1.55
N ARG A 113 -15.25 -8.18 0.84
CA ARG A 113 -15.22 -7.02 -0.06
C ARG A 113 -15.65 -7.40 -1.48
N PRO A 114 -16.65 -6.70 -2.03
CA PRO A 114 -17.24 -7.09 -3.32
C PRO A 114 -16.41 -6.69 -4.53
N THR A 115 -15.68 -5.58 -4.48
CA THR A 115 -15.02 -5.06 -5.69
C THR A 115 -13.73 -4.31 -5.35
N LEU A 116 -12.60 -4.88 -5.78
CA LEU A 116 -11.31 -4.22 -5.79
C LEU A 116 -10.97 -3.84 -7.24
N LEU A 117 -10.40 -2.67 -7.42
CA LEU A 117 -9.94 -2.20 -8.73
C LEU A 117 -8.57 -2.78 -9.07
N PRO A 118 -8.22 -2.90 -10.35
CA PRO A 118 -6.84 -3.20 -10.76
C PRO A 118 -5.88 -2.09 -10.35
N GLY A 119 -4.60 -2.40 -10.15
CA GLY A 119 -3.56 -1.41 -9.90
C GLY A 119 -2.52 -1.84 -8.89
N LEU A 120 -1.38 -1.15 -8.89
CA LEU A 120 -0.28 -1.39 -7.95
C LEU A 120 -0.51 -0.71 -6.60
N ALA A 121 -0.97 0.54 -6.57
CA ALA A 121 -1.02 1.32 -5.33
C ALA A 121 -2.04 0.75 -4.33
N ASN A 122 -3.30 0.70 -4.72
CA ASN A 122 -4.42 0.27 -3.86
C ASN A 122 -5.27 -0.82 -4.54
N GLY A 123 -4.78 -1.37 -5.64
CA GLY A 123 -5.50 -2.36 -6.43
C GLY A 123 -5.08 -3.80 -6.13
N ILE A 124 -5.74 -4.72 -6.81
CA ILE A 124 -5.62 -6.17 -6.61
C ILE A 124 -4.19 -6.64 -6.75
N GLU A 125 -3.47 -6.20 -7.80
CA GLU A 125 -2.10 -6.63 -8.07
C GLU A 125 -1.16 -6.16 -6.97
N GLY A 126 -1.33 -4.93 -6.46
CA GLY A 126 -0.53 -4.41 -5.36
C GLY A 126 -0.83 -5.11 -4.04
N ILE A 127 -2.11 -5.36 -3.73
CA ILE A 127 -2.51 -6.12 -2.54
C ILE A 127 -1.92 -7.53 -2.59
N ALA A 128 -2.03 -8.23 -3.73
CA ALA A 128 -1.47 -9.57 -3.90
C ALA A 128 0.07 -9.56 -3.77
N LEU A 129 0.74 -8.53 -4.30
CA LEU A 129 2.19 -8.38 -4.16
C LEU A 129 2.57 -8.18 -2.69
N GLY A 130 1.88 -7.32 -1.95
CA GLY A 130 2.10 -7.12 -0.53
C GLY A 130 1.90 -8.40 0.27
N LEU A 131 0.83 -9.15 0.01
CA LEU A 131 0.58 -10.45 0.63
C LEU A 131 1.70 -11.45 0.33
N SER A 132 2.16 -11.54 -0.92
CA SER A 132 3.26 -12.41 -1.29
C SER A 132 4.58 -12.01 -0.62
N LEU A 133 4.85 -10.70 -0.47
CA LEU A 133 6.00 -10.20 0.28
C LEU A 133 5.97 -10.60 1.76
N CYS A 134 4.77 -10.76 2.32
CA CYS A 134 4.56 -11.28 3.67
C CYS A 134 4.60 -12.81 3.77
N GLY A 135 4.92 -13.53 2.69
CA GLY A 135 4.89 -14.99 2.65
C GLY A 135 3.49 -15.60 2.52
N GLN A 136 2.44 -14.78 2.32
CA GLN A 136 1.05 -15.23 2.17
C GLN A 136 0.72 -15.57 0.70
N ASN A 137 1.52 -16.45 0.09
CA ASN A 137 1.45 -16.77 -1.34
C ASN A 137 0.11 -17.37 -1.75
N ASP A 138 -0.47 -18.26 -0.93
CA ASP A 138 -1.77 -18.86 -1.23
C ASP A 138 -2.91 -17.83 -1.23
N MET A 139 -2.86 -16.89 -0.31
CA MET A 139 -3.83 -15.79 -0.25
C MET A 139 -3.68 -14.86 -1.46
N ALA A 140 -2.44 -14.54 -1.84
CA ALA A 140 -2.15 -13.74 -3.02
C ALA A 140 -2.65 -14.42 -4.31
N ALA A 141 -2.37 -15.71 -4.48
CA ALA A 141 -2.83 -16.50 -5.62
C ALA A 141 -4.36 -16.60 -5.68
N SER A 142 -5.01 -16.85 -4.55
CA SER A 142 -6.48 -16.87 -4.43
C SER A 142 -7.10 -15.54 -4.82
N LEU A 143 -6.57 -14.42 -4.34
CA LEU A 143 -7.05 -13.09 -4.67
C LEU A 143 -6.99 -12.82 -6.18
N LEU A 144 -5.85 -13.12 -6.82
CA LEU A 144 -5.66 -12.94 -8.26
C LEU A 144 -6.58 -13.84 -9.09
N HIS A 145 -6.80 -15.07 -8.63
CA HIS A 145 -7.68 -16.01 -9.33
C HIS A 145 -9.14 -15.58 -9.23
N GLN A 146 -9.61 -15.21 -8.05
CA GLN A 146 -11.01 -14.81 -7.80
C GLN A 146 -11.38 -13.50 -8.52
N SER A 147 -10.41 -12.61 -8.67
CA SER A 147 -10.62 -11.33 -9.35
C SER A 147 -10.78 -11.44 -10.86
N GLY A 148 -10.45 -12.58 -11.46
CA GLY A 148 -10.46 -12.78 -12.91
C GLY A 148 -9.42 -11.93 -13.64
N ILE A 149 -8.46 -11.35 -12.94
CA ILE A 149 -7.49 -10.38 -13.49
C ILE A 149 -6.64 -10.96 -14.62
N LEU A 150 -6.50 -12.29 -14.65
CA LEU A 150 -5.80 -13.00 -15.72
C LEU A 150 -6.57 -13.01 -17.05
N THR A 151 -7.87 -12.74 -17.00
CA THR A 151 -8.77 -12.68 -18.18
C THR A 151 -9.13 -11.26 -18.57
N ILE A 152 -8.77 -10.27 -17.73
CA ILE A 152 -9.01 -8.86 -18.04
C ILE A 152 -7.98 -8.42 -19.07
N THR A 153 -8.34 -8.58 -20.33
CA THR A 153 -7.71 -7.81 -21.40
C THR A 153 -7.98 -6.34 -21.13
N THR A 154 -6.97 -5.52 -21.27
CA THR A 154 -7.04 -4.06 -21.05
C THR A 154 -7.82 -3.37 -22.16
N ASN A 155 -9.08 -3.77 -22.38
CA ASN A 155 -9.93 -3.19 -23.36
C ASN A 155 -10.11 -1.69 -23.06
N GLY A 156 -9.23 -0.88 -23.61
CA GLY A 156 -9.38 0.57 -23.63
C GLY A 156 -8.86 1.34 -22.41
N SER A 157 -8.12 0.75 -21.49
CA SER A 157 -7.47 1.57 -20.45
C SER A 157 -6.39 2.45 -21.07
N THR A 158 -6.55 3.75 -20.97
CA THR A 158 -5.57 4.77 -21.38
C THR A 158 -4.64 5.18 -20.23
N ASP A 159 -4.85 4.63 -19.04
CA ASP A 159 -4.00 4.91 -17.87
C ASP A 159 -2.70 4.11 -17.98
N LEU A 160 -1.60 4.83 -18.24
CA LEU A 160 -0.25 4.28 -18.37
C LEU A 160 0.55 4.38 -17.06
N THR A 161 -0.03 4.94 -16.01
CA THR A 161 0.69 5.29 -14.77
C THR A 161 1.17 4.08 -13.98
N LEU A 162 2.08 4.33 -13.03
CA LEU A 162 2.58 3.30 -12.14
C LEU A 162 1.59 2.95 -11.01
N GLY A 163 0.83 3.93 -10.49
CA GLY A 163 -0.05 3.71 -9.35
C GLY A 163 -1.26 2.84 -9.67
N THR A 164 -2.02 3.26 -10.66
CA THR A 164 -3.32 2.67 -11.04
C THR A 164 -3.32 2.07 -12.43
N GLY A 165 -2.35 2.45 -13.26
CA GLY A 165 -2.31 2.14 -14.67
C GLY A 165 -1.55 0.86 -15.05
N MET A 166 -1.35 0.72 -16.36
CA MET A 166 -0.75 -0.47 -16.97
C MET A 166 0.68 -0.73 -16.50
N ALA A 167 1.49 0.31 -16.30
CA ALA A 167 2.88 0.14 -15.89
C ALA A 167 2.97 -0.53 -14.50
N GLY A 168 2.20 -0.06 -13.52
CA GLY A 168 2.20 -0.64 -12.19
C GLY A 168 1.66 -2.06 -12.15
N ARG A 169 0.62 -2.33 -12.92
CA ARG A 169 0.06 -3.67 -13.06
C ARG A 169 1.08 -4.66 -13.66
N ALA A 170 1.75 -4.26 -14.73
CA ALA A 170 2.80 -5.07 -15.36
C ALA A 170 3.95 -5.37 -14.39
N CYS A 171 4.44 -4.36 -13.67
CA CYS A 171 5.47 -4.53 -12.63
C CYS A 171 5.03 -5.51 -11.53
N ALA A 172 3.83 -5.34 -11.00
CA ALA A 172 3.31 -6.21 -9.96
C ALA A 172 3.15 -7.66 -10.42
N LEU A 173 2.53 -7.87 -11.60
CA LEU A 173 2.34 -9.21 -12.16
C LEU A 173 3.67 -9.89 -12.50
N GLN A 174 4.66 -9.14 -12.98
CA GLN A 174 5.99 -9.68 -13.24
C GLN A 174 6.67 -10.15 -11.95
N SER A 175 6.62 -9.34 -10.90
CA SER A 175 7.15 -9.72 -9.58
C SER A 175 6.41 -10.93 -9.00
N LEU A 176 5.08 -10.94 -9.06
CA LEU A 176 4.24 -12.04 -8.61
C LEU A 176 4.48 -13.33 -9.41
N SER A 177 4.74 -13.23 -10.71
CA SER A 177 5.04 -14.40 -11.54
C SER A 177 6.27 -15.16 -11.07
N GLN A 178 7.28 -14.44 -10.65
CA GLN A 178 8.52 -15.02 -10.11
C GLN A 178 8.28 -15.61 -8.72
N ARG A 179 7.63 -14.86 -7.84
CA ARG A 179 7.38 -15.27 -6.45
C ARG A 179 6.44 -16.47 -6.34
N LEU A 180 5.43 -16.54 -7.20
CA LEU A 180 4.44 -17.64 -7.23
C LEU A 180 4.77 -18.70 -8.27
N SER A 181 5.90 -18.60 -8.98
CA SER A 181 6.32 -19.50 -10.06
C SER A 181 5.22 -19.74 -11.10
N SER A 182 4.49 -18.67 -11.47
CA SER A 182 3.29 -18.74 -12.31
C SER A 182 3.54 -18.26 -13.72
N LYS A 183 3.45 -19.16 -14.70
CA LYS A 183 3.58 -18.85 -16.12
C LYS A 183 2.42 -17.98 -16.65
N SER A 184 1.22 -18.13 -16.11
CA SER A 184 0.07 -17.32 -16.49
C SER A 184 0.23 -15.86 -16.09
N LEU A 185 0.77 -15.60 -14.89
CA LEU A 185 1.11 -14.24 -14.46
C LEU A 185 2.24 -13.65 -15.29
N ALA A 186 3.24 -14.43 -15.65
CA ALA A 186 4.32 -13.98 -16.52
C ALA A 186 3.80 -13.58 -17.89
N HIS A 187 2.90 -14.37 -18.47
CA HIS A 187 2.26 -14.05 -19.76
C HIS A 187 1.39 -12.79 -19.67
N ALA A 188 0.59 -12.64 -18.60
CA ALA A 188 -0.21 -11.44 -18.39
C ALA A 188 0.66 -10.19 -18.23
N ALA A 189 1.77 -10.27 -17.48
CA ALA A 189 2.72 -9.18 -17.36
C ALA A 189 3.33 -8.79 -18.71
N TYR A 190 3.76 -9.78 -19.49
CA TYR A 190 4.32 -9.57 -20.83
C TYR A 190 3.32 -8.87 -21.76
N THR A 191 2.07 -9.31 -21.78
CA THR A 191 1.01 -8.69 -22.58
C THR A 191 0.80 -7.22 -22.20
N LEU A 192 0.82 -6.89 -20.90
CA LEU A 192 0.71 -5.50 -20.44
C LEU A 192 1.92 -4.66 -20.88
N TRP A 193 3.13 -5.23 -20.82
CA TRP A 193 4.33 -4.54 -21.29
C TRP A 193 4.29 -4.25 -22.79
N GLU A 194 3.82 -5.20 -23.60
CA GLU A 194 3.64 -4.97 -25.05
C GLU A 194 2.62 -3.86 -25.33
N GLN A 195 1.46 -3.91 -24.65
CA GLN A 195 0.43 -2.89 -24.79
C GLN A 195 0.93 -1.51 -24.35
N LEU A 196 1.66 -1.42 -23.24
CA LEU A 196 2.28 -0.20 -22.77
C LEU A 196 3.27 0.35 -23.81
N ALA A 197 4.12 -0.51 -24.36
CA ALA A 197 5.09 -0.11 -25.39
C ALA A 197 4.42 0.41 -26.66
N VAL A 198 3.30 -0.19 -27.07
CA VAL A 198 2.48 0.29 -28.19
C VAL A 198 1.84 1.63 -27.86
N ALA A 199 1.23 1.74 -26.68
CA ALA A 199 0.59 2.97 -26.23
C ALA A 199 1.58 4.15 -26.19
N VAL A 200 2.75 3.97 -25.60
CA VAL A 200 3.81 5.00 -25.52
C VAL A 200 4.31 5.43 -26.90
N ARG A 201 4.41 4.51 -27.88
CA ARG A 201 4.86 4.84 -29.24
C ARG A 201 3.81 5.60 -30.06
N ASN A 202 2.54 5.32 -29.81
CA ASN A 202 1.41 5.87 -30.58
C ASN A 202 0.87 7.17 -29.99
N THR A 203 1.39 7.61 -28.86
CA THR A 203 0.83 8.77 -28.18
C THR A 203 1.48 10.08 -28.65
N ASP A 204 0.69 10.85 -29.41
CA ASP A 204 0.64 12.32 -29.30
C ASP A 204 -0.03 12.73 -27.94
N VAL A 205 -0.25 11.80 -27.05
CA VAL A 205 -0.88 12.02 -25.75
C VAL A 205 0.17 12.63 -24.82
N ALA A 206 -0.08 13.84 -24.38
CA ALA A 206 0.61 14.39 -23.23
C ALA A 206 0.52 13.36 -22.10
N LEU A 207 1.64 12.73 -21.76
CA LEU A 207 1.72 11.84 -20.61
C LEU A 207 1.23 12.66 -19.40
N PRO A 208 0.32 12.13 -18.59
CA PRO A 208 -0.12 12.84 -17.40
C PRO A 208 1.10 13.26 -16.58
N ASN A 209 1.07 14.46 -16.03
CA ASN A 209 2.19 15.13 -15.36
C ASN A 209 2.60 14.44 -14.04
N GLY A 210 2.65 13.14 -14.01
CA GLY A 210 3.08 12.38 -12.85
C GLY A 210 3.32 10.92 -13.19
N LEU A 211 4.53 10.45 -12.94
CA LEU A 211 4.90 9.05 -13.14
C LEU A 211 3.99 8.11 -12.33
N PHE A 212 3.54 8.55 -11.17
CA PHE A 212 2.89 7.68 -10.21
C PHE A 212 1.36 7.63 -10.34
N SER A 213 0.69 8.74 -10.48
CA SER A 213 -0.76 8.77 -10.47
C SER A 213 -1.40 9.74 -11.45
N GLY A 214 -0.64 10.57 -12.13
CA GLY A 214 -1.26 11.68 -12.87
C GLY A 214 -2.08 12.62 -11.96
N TRP A 215 -1.81 12.63 -10.69
CA TRP A 215 -2.44 13.50 -9.72
C TRP A 215 -1.96 14.91 -9.94
N GLU A 216 -2.81 15.66 -10.51
CA GLU A 216 -2.83 17.10 -10.30
C GLU A 216 -3.51 17.29 -8.95
N GLY A 217 -2.69 17.73 -7.98
CA GLY A 217 -3.21 18.18 -6.71
C GLY A 217 -4.06 19.41 -6.87
#